data_a3157dde487acd9c3ad360e1285242c8
#
_entry.id   a3157dde487acd9c3ad360e1285242c8
#
_cell.length_a   1.000
_cell.length_b   1.000
_cell.length_c   1.000
_cell.angle_alpha   90.00
_cell.angle_beta   90.00
_cell.angle_gamma   90.00
#
_symmetry.space_group_name_H-M   'P 1'
#
loop_
_entity.id
_entity.type
_entity.pdbx_description
1 polymer ?
#
loop_
_entity_poly.entity_id
_entity_poly.type
_entity_poly.pdbx_seq_one_letter_code
_entity_poly.pdbx_strand_id
1 'polypeptide(L)'
;YNISNLLGVLATLRGQGYSLAQAVAACASLQPVPGRMQQIAVVGQPLVAIDYAHTPDALVQALAALRPLAQARGGRLCCVFGCGGNRDARKRPLMGAAAEQGADQVLVTSDNPRLEDPQAIVADILAGMRPQTPYELDRAAAIAQAIAQADARDVVLLAGKGHEDYQDAQGHKRPFSDYHEAARAVQARQERTQP
;
A
#
# COMPACT_ATOMS: atom_id res chain seq x y z
N TYR A 1 -10.31 10.09 -1.40
CA TYR A 1 -10.56 10.14 -2.86
C TYR A 1 -11.63 9.14 -3.33
N ASN A 2 -11.81 8.00 -2.69
CA ASN A 2 -12.86 7.04 -3.07
C ASN A 2 -14.27 7.64 -2.90
N ILE A 3 -14.50 8.40 -1.82
CA ILE A 3 -15.78 9.12 -1.62
C ILE A 3 -15.99 10.16 -2.73
N SER A 4 -14.96 10.93 -3.07
CA SER A 4 -15.04 11.94 -4.14
C SER A 4 -15.33 11.29 -5.50
N ASN A 5 -14.70 10.15 -5.80
CA ASN A 5 -14.95 9.38 -7.01
C ASN A 5 -16.40 8.86 -7.05
N LEU A 6 -16.91 8.34 -5.93
CA LEU A 6 -18.28 7.87 -5.82
C LEU A 6 -19.29 9.01 -6.02
N LEU A 7 -19.04 10.19 -5.44
CA LEU A 7 -19.85 11.37 -5.66
C LEU A 7 -19.84 11.81 -7.13
N GLY A 8 -18.67 11.69 -7.81
CA GLY A 8 -18.57 11.94 -9.25
C GLY A 8 -19.42 10.98 -10.08
N VAL A 9 -19.39 9.68 -9.74
CA VAL A 9 -20.26 8.68 -10.39
C VAL A 9 -21.73 9.00 -10.19
N LEU A 10 -22.14 9.31 -8.95
CA LEU A 10 -23.52 9.70 -8.64
C LEU A 10 -23.94 10.95 -9.42
N ALA A 11 -23.09 11.98 -9.47
CA ALA A 11 -23.37 13.21 -10.21
C ALA A 11 -23.53 12.94 -11.71
N THR A 12 -22.67 12.10 -12.28
CA THR A 12 -22.72 11.70 -13.69
C THR A 12 -24.03 10.97 -14.01
N LEU A 13 -24.40 9.97 -13.21
CA LEU A 13 -25.66 9.24 -13.39
C LEU A 13 -26.88 10.17 -13.27
N ARG A 14 -26.86 11.10 -12.30
CA ARG A 14 -27.89 12.12 -12.15
C ARG A 14 -27.99 13.05 -13.39
N GLY A 15 -26.84 13.46 -13.93
CA GLY A 15 -26.77 14.27 -15.16
C GLY A 15 -27.32 13.54 -16.40
N GLN A 16 -27.26 12.22 -16.42
CA GLN A 16 -27.83 11.38 -17.46
C GLN A 16 -29.34 11.07 -17.26
N GLY A 17 -29.98 11.62 -16.22
CA GLY A 17 -31.40 11.50 -15.97
C GLY A 17 -31.84 10.34 -15.05
N TYR A 18 -30.90 9.56 -14.52
CA TYR A 18 -31.25 8.52 -13.53
C TYR A 18 -31.74 9.17 -12.23
N SER A 19 -32.72 8.57 -11.57
CA SER A 19 -33.14 9.00 -10.23
C SER A 19 -32.03 8.77 -9.21
N LEU A 20 -32.06 9.48 -8.08
CA LEU A 20 -31.07 9.27 -7.01
C LEU A 20 -31.08 7.81 -6.50
N ALA A 21 -32.27 7.22 -6.36
CA ALA A 21 -32.42 5.84 -5.93
C ALA A 21 -31.76 4.84 -6.91
N GLN A 22 -31.93 5.04 -8.21
CA GLN A 22 -31.28 4.24 -9.24
C GLN A 22 -29.76 4.42 -9.22
N ALA A 23 -29.28 5.65 -9.10
CA ALA A 23 -27.84 5.95 -9.02
C ALA A 23 -27.19 5.32 -7.78
N VAL A 24 -27.85 5.41 -6.61
CA VAL A 24 -27.37 4.78 -5.37
C VAL A 24 -27.38 3.23 -5.50
N ALA A 25 -28.44 2.65 -6.05
CA ALA A 25 -28.51 1.20 -6.28
C ALA A 25 -27.40 0.72 -7.23
N ALA A 26 -27.07 1.48 -8.27
CA ALA A 26 -25.94 1.16 -9.16
C ALA A 26 -24.60 1.25 -8.43
N CYS A 27 -24.42 2.18 -7.51
CA CYS A 27 -23.20 2.26 -6.70
C CYS A 27 -23.00 1.08 -5.76
N ALA A 28 -24.06 0.44 -5.29
CA ALA A 28 -23.97 -0.75 -4.44
C ALA A 28 -23.34 -1.97 -5.15
N SER A 29 -23.36 -2.01 -6.47
CA SER A 29 -22.75 -3.08 -7.28
C SER A 29 -21.31 -2.80 -7.68
N LEU A 30 -20.76 -1.63 -7.34
CA LEU A 30 -19.37 -1.28 -7.68
C LEU A 30 -18.39 -2.18 -6.94
N GLN A 31 -17.42 -2.68 -7.69
CA GLN A 31 -16.31 -3.43 -7.12
C GLN A 31 -15.13 -2.49 -6.82
N PRO A 32 -14.36 -2.74 -5.76
CA PRO A 32 -13.13 -1.98 -5.51
C PRO A 32 -12.18 -2.06 -6.71
N VAL A 33 -11.57 -0.94 -7.06
CA VAL A 33 -10.54 -0.92 -8.10
C VAL A 33 -9.29 -1.62 -7.56
N PRO A 34 -8.75 -2.64 -8.25
CA PRO A 34 -7.52 -3.31 -7.83
C PRO A 34 -6.40 -2.31 -7.55
N GLY A 35 -5.66 -2.51 -6.45
CA GLY A 35 -4.54 -1.65 -6.06
C GLY A 35 -4.91 -0.21 -5.66
N ARG A 36 -6.18 0.07 -5.37
CA ARG A 36 -6.67 1.35 -4.84
C ARG A 36 -7.36 1.13 -3.50
N MET A 37 -6.60 1.17 -2.41
CA MET A 37 -7.05 0.76 -1.07
C MET A 37 -7.69 -0.64 -1.07
N GLN A 38 -7.17 -1.52 -1.91
CA GLN A 38 -7.61 -2.90 -1.96
C GLN A 38 -7.24 -3.60 -0.65
N GLN A 39 -8.18 -4.33 -0.05
CA GLN A 39 -7.99 -4.90 1.28
C GLN A 39 -7.94 -6.42 1.25
N ILE A 40 -7.09 -6.98 2.11
CA ILE A 40 -7.13 -8.39 2.52
C ILE A 40 -7.48 -8.38 4.01
N ALA A 41 -8.70 -8.84 4.33
CA ALA A 41 -9.23 -8.89 5.69
C ALA A 41 -9.58 -10.34 6.04
N VAL A 42 -8.82 -10.91 6.97
CA VAL A 42 -9.03 -12.26 7.51
C VAL A 42 -9.19 -12.16 9.01
N VAL A 43 -10.15 -12.87 9.59
CA VAL A 43 -10.40 -12.85 11.04
C VAL A 43 -9.16 -13.33 11.79
N GLY A 44 -8.76 -12.60 12.84
CA GLY A 44 -7.56 -12.92 13.63
C GLY A 44 -6.23 -12.56 12.97
N GLN A 45 -6.25 -11.88 11.82
CA GLN A 45 -5.07 -11.44 11.09
C GLN A 45 -5.00 -9.91 10.99
N PRO A 46 -3.82 -9.31 10.75
CA PRO A 46 -3.70 -7.90 10.43
C PRO A 46 -4.51 -7.58 9.17
N LEU A 47 -5.07 -6.38 9.11
CA LEU A 47 -5.65 -5.88 7.88
C LEU A 47 -4.54 -5.42 6.94
N VAL A 48 -4.49 -5.94 5.73
CA VAL A 48 -3.55 -5.48 4.71
C VAL A 48 -4.27 -4.61 3.69
N ALA A 49 -3.75 -3.42 3.43
CA ALA A 49 -4.25 -2.51 2.39
C ALA A 49 -3.18 -2.33 1.30
N ILE A 50 -3.57 -2.45 0.03
CA ILE A 50 -2.69 -2.27 -1.13
C ILE A 50 -3.11 -1.00 -1.86
N ASP A 51 -2.16 -0.07 -2.09
CA ASP A 51 -2.44 1.19 -2.77
C ASP A 51 -1.33 1.59 -3.74
N TYR A 52 -1.72 2.32 -4.78
CA TYR A 52 -0.81 2.87 -5.80
C TYR A 52 -0.11 4.17 -5.37
N ALA A 53 -0.14 4.54 -4.09
CA ALA A 53 0.49 5.74 -3.56
C ALA A 53 2.02 5.71 -3.79
N HIS A 54 2.49 6.46 -4.79
CA HIS A 54 3.90 6.51 -5.24
C HIS A 54 4.45 7.94 -5.30
N THR A 55 3.76 8.89 -4.67
CA THR A 55 4.20 10.28 -4.45
C THR A 55 4.06 10.62 -2.97
N PRO A 56 4.82 11.62 -2.44
CA PRO A 56 4.71 12.02 -1.03
C PRO A 56 3.27 12.34 -0.63
N ASP A 57 2.57 13.17 -1.40
CA ASP A 57 1.18 13.57 -1.09
C ASP A 57 0.23 12.37 -1.11
N ALA A 58 0.36 11.47 -2.10
CA ALA A 58 -0.47 10.27 -2.17
C ALA A 58 -0.22 9.35 -0.96
N LEU A 59 1.03 9.22 -0.53
CA LEU A 59 1.39 8.41 0.64
C LEU A 59 0.81 9.01 1.93
N VAL A 60 0.91 10.34 2.11
CA VAL A 60 0.28 11.05 3.24
C VAL A 60 -1.22 10.78 3.26
N GLN A 61 -1.91 10.91 2.11
CA GLN A 61 -3.36 10.67 2.01
C GLN A 61 -3.72 9.21 2.31
N ALA A 62 -2.94 8.25 1.81
CA ALA A 62 -3.17 6.83 2.05
C ALA A 62 -3.03 6.49 3.54
N LEU A 63 -1.98 6.98 4.20
CA LEU A 63 -1.74 6.78 5.62
C LEU A 63 -2.82 7.47 6.48
N ALA A 64 -3.20 8.71 6.14
CA ALA A 64 -4.26 9.43 6.83
C ALA A 64 -5.62 8.72 6.72
N ALA A 65 -5.93 8.11 5.57
CA ALA A 65 -7.16 7.34 5.38
C ALA A 65 -7.20 6.05 6.22
N LEU A 66 -6.05 5.42 6.47
CA LEU A 66 -5.95 4.16 7.24
C LEU A 66 -5.76 4.38 8.74
N ARG A 67 -5.29 5.55 9.17
CA ARG A 67 -5.05 5.86 10.58
C ARG A 67 -6.28 5.67 11.48
N PRO A 68 -7.49 6.18 11.14
CA PRO A 68 -8.68 5.93 11.95
C PRO A 68 -9.03 4.45 12.07
N LEU A 69 -8.76 3.68 11.01
CA LEU A 69 -9.03 2.23 10.99
C LEU A 69 -8.07 1.48 11.93
N ALA A 70 -6.78 1.81 11.93
CA ALA A 70 -5.81 1.25 12.87
C ALA A 70 -6.19 1.59 14.33
N GLN A 71 -6.58 2.84 14.59
CA GLN A 71 -7.04 3.28 15.90
C GLN A 71 -8.30 2.53 16.36
N ALA A 72 -9.30 2.38 15.49
CA ALA A 72 -10.54 1.67 15.80
C ALA A 72 -10.30 0.17 16.10
N ARG A 73 -9.26 -0.42 15.50
CA ARG A 73 -8.82 -1.79 15.77
C ARG A 73 -7.96 -1.90 17.05
N GLY A 74 -7.52 -0.77 17.62
CA GLY A 74 -6.58 -0.73 18.75
C GLY A 74 -5.17 -1.25 18.36
N GLY A 75 -4.81 -1.13 17.08
CA GLY A 75 -3.54 -1.57 16.51
C GLY A 75 -2.69 -0.41 15.98
N ARG A 76 -1.54 -0.74 15.42
CA ARG A 76 -0.59 0.18 14.78
C ARG A 76 -0.84 0.25 13.28
N LEU A 77 -0.40 1.35 12.66
CA LEU A 77 -0.33 1.49 11.22
C LEU A 77 1.11 1.26 10.76
N CYS A 78 1.33 0.19 10.01
CA CYS A 78 2.62 -0.17 9.42
C CYS A 78 2.62 0.20 7.94
N CYS A 79 3.75 0.70 7.41
CA CYS A 79 3.89 1.07 6.00
C CYS A 79 5.07 0.33 5.37
N VAL A 80 4.81 -0.38 4.27
CA VAL A 80 5.82 -1.00 3.41
C VAL A 80 5.80 -0.28 2.08
N PHE A 81 6.91 0.33 1.68
CA PHE A 81 6.97 1.07 0.42
C PHE A 81 8.38 1.14 -0.15
N GLY A 82 8.47 1.46 -1.43
CA GLY A 82 9.70 1.77 -2.13
C GLY A 82 9.48 2.85 -3.18
N CYS A 83 10.56 3.20 -3.87
CA CYS A 83 10.51 4.15 -4.98
C CYS A 83 11.01 3.50 -6.27
N GLY A 84 10.44 3.93 -7.41
CA GLY A 84 10.91 3.49 -8.71
C GLY A 84 12.22 4.16 -9.13
N GLY A 85 13.10 3.39 -9.77
CA GLY A 85 14.27 3.90 -10.46
C GLY A 85 13.93 4.60 -11.78
N ASN A 86 14.90 5.35 -12.35
CA ASN A 86 14.74 6.17 -13.55
C ASN A 86 13.51 7.11 -13.46
N ARG A 87 13.31 7.70 -12.30
CA ARG A 87 12.25 8.64 -11.96
C ARG A 87 12.85 9.79 -11.15
N ASP A 88 12.04 10.80 -10.79
CA ASP A 88 12.50 11.93 -9.97
C ASP A 88 13.01 11.44 -8.60
N ALA A 89 14.34 11.45 -8.42
CA ALA A 89 15.00 11.03 -7.20
C ALA A 89 14.72 11.97 -6.02
N ARG A 90 14.41 13.27 -6.29
CA ARG A 90 14.15 14.27 -5.25
C ARG A 90 12.95 13.93 -4.37
N LYS A 91 12.00 13.13 -4.88
CA LYS A 91 10.85 12.67 -4.10
C LYS A 91 11.19 11.57 -3.08
N ARG A 92 12.33 10.86 -3.23
CA ARG A 92 12.68 9.70 -2.40
C ARG A 92 12.78 10.05 -0.91
N PRO A 93 13.59 11.06 -0.50
CA PRO A 93 13.61 11.46 0.91
C PRO A 93 12.29 12.05 1.40
N LEU A 94 11.50 12.70 0.54
CA LEU A 94 10.19 13.21 0.90
C LEU A 94 9.18 12.07 1.14
N MET A 95 9.26 10.98 0.38
CA MET A 95 8.49 9.75 0.62
C MET A 95 8.87 9.12 1.96
N GLY A 96 10.17 9.07 2.27
CA GLY A 96 10.67 8.59 3.56
C GLY A 96 10.08 9.39 4.72
N ALA A 97 10.19 10.72 4.67
CA ALA A 97 9.64 11.60 5.69
C ALA A 97 8.12 11.46 5.84
N ALA A 98 7.39 11.36 4.73
CA ALA A 98 5.94 11.17 4.75
C ALA A 98 5.53 9.84 5.40
N ALA A 99 6.23 8.74 5.10
CA ALA A 99 5.99 7.45 5.70
C ALA A 99 6.25 7.48 7.22
N GLU A 100 7.36 8.08 7.63
CA GLU A 100 7.74 8.16 9.05
C GLU A 100 6.81 9.02 9.89
N GLN A 101 6.25 10.08 9.31
CA GLN A 101 5.27 10.93 10.00
C GLN A 101 3.89 10.29 10.08
N GLY A 102 3.50 9.52 9.08
CA GLY A 102 2.15 8.97 8.96
C GLY A 102 1.96 7.57 9.53
N ALA A 103 3.02 6.77 9.66
CA ALA A 103 2.98 5.39 10.15
C ALA A 103 3.67 5.23 11.51
N ASP A 104 3.28 4.20 12.27
CA ASP A 104 3.92 3.83 13.54
C ASP A 104 5.16 2.96 13.30
N GLN A 105 5.17 2.23 12.20
CA GLN A 105 6.29 1.41 11.74
C GLN A 105 6.46 1.53 10.22
N VAL A 106 7.69 1.58 9.77
CA VAL A 106 8.02 1.66 8.34
C VAL A 106 9.04 0.59 8.01
N LEU A 107 8.84 -0.10 6.90
CA LEU A 107 9.80 -0.97 6.26
C LEU A 107 10.01 -0.51 4.82
N VAL A 108 11.23 -0.06 4.50
CA VAL A 108 11.58 0.38 3.16
C VAL A 108 11.97 -0.83 2.31
N THR A 109 11.55 -0.86 1.04
CA THR A 109 11.85 -1.96 0.12
C THR A 109 12.03 -1.48 -1.31
N SER A 110 12.34 -2.39 -2.24
CA SER A 110 12.34 -2.07 -3.67
C SER A 110 10.91 -1.96 -4.21
N ASP A 111 10.76 -1.09 -5.20
CA ASP A 111 9.58 -1.03 -6.08
C ASP A 111 9.99 -1.61 -7.47
N ASN A 112 10.11 -0.79 -8.49
CA ASN A 112 10.69 -1.10 -9.79
C ASN A 112 12.04 -0.38 -9.90
N PRO A 113 13.17 -0.97 -9.52
CA PRO A 113 14.47 -0.30 -9.59
C PRO A 113 14.91 0.01 -11.03
N ARG A 114 14.35 -0.66 -12.02
CA ARG A 114 14.70 -0.51 -13.44
C ARG A 114 16.20 -0.65 -13.66
N LEU A 115 16.88 0.38 -14.15
CA LEU A 115 18.33 0.37 -14.42
C LEU A 115 19.17 0.92 -13.25
N GLU A 116 18.54 1.41 -12.18
CA GLU A 116 19.25 1.90 -11.01
C GLU A 116 19.55 0.78 -10.00
N ASP A 117 20.59 0.98 -9.20
CA ASP A 117 20.88 0.10 -8.06
C ASP A 117 19.77 0.24 -6.99
N PRO A 118 19.07 -0.86 -6.64
CA PRO A 118 18.03 -0.82 -5.61
C PRO A 118 18.54 -0.29 -4.26
N GLN A 119 19.80 -0.56 -3.93
CA GLN A 119 20.40 -0.11 -2.67
C GLN A 119 20.62 1.41 -2.66
N ALA A 120 20.99 2.01 -3.78
CA ALA A 120 21.10 3.46 -3.92
C ALA A 120 19.72 4.13 -3.77
N ILE A 121 18.67 3.55 -4.36
CA ILE A 121 17.30 4.06 -4.22
C ILE A 121 16.85 4.03 -2.75
N VAL A 122 17.10 2.93 -2.05
CA VAL A 122 16.79 2.80 -0.62
C VAL A 122 17.58 3.81 0.21
N ALA A 123 18.86 4.02 -0.08
CA ALA A 123 19.68 5.01 0.62
C ALA A 123 19.11 6.43 0.46
N ASP A 124 18.63 6.80 -0.73
CA ASP A 124 17.97 8.09 -0.97
C ASP A 124 16.67 8.24 -0.17
N ILE A 125 15.89 7.16 -0.02
CA ILE A 125 14.67 7.17 0.80
C ILE A 125 15.04 7.38 2.27
N LEU A 126 16.02 6.60 2.77
CA LEU A 126 16.47 6.64 4.16
C LEU A 126 17.11 7.98 4.55
N ALA A 127 17.65 8.75 3.58
CA ALA A 127 18.16 10.10 3.82
C ALA A 127 17.08 11.07 4.35
N GLY A 128 15.79 10.79 4.13
CA GLY A 128 14.68 11.55 4.68
C GLY A 128 14.09 10.99 5.98
N MET A 129 14.70 9.97 6.58
CA MET A 129 14.17 9.21 7.72
C MET A 129 15.14 9.20 8.90
N ARG A 130 14.66 8.76 10.06
CA ARG A 130 15.52 8.57 11.24
C ARG A 130 16.59 7.50 10.97
N PRO A 131 17.76 7.62 11.56
CA PRO A 131 18.76 6.57 11.53
C PRO A 131 18.20 5.22 11.99
N GLN A 132 18.65 4.13 11.36
CA GLN A 132 18.26 2.75 11.69
C GLN A 132 16.83 2.35 11.28
N THR A 133 16.14 3.11 10.42
CA THR A 133 14.91 2.62 9.80
C THR A 133 15.20 1.32 9.03
N PRO A 134 14.44 0.23 9.30
CA PRO A 134 14.71 -1.06 8.66
C PRO A 134 14.37 -1.02 7.16
N TYR A 135 15.13 -1.79 6.39
CA TYR A 135 14.84 -2.03 4.98
C TYR A 135 15.10 -3.50 4.60
N GLU A 136 14.41 -3.94 3.55
CA GLU A 136 14.60 -5.24 2.91
C GLU A 136 14.44 -5.05 1.39
N LEU A 137 15.48 -5.37 0.63
CA LEU A 137 15.48 -5.13 -0.82
C LEU A 137 14.54 -6.07 -1.59
N ASP A 138 14.38 -7.30 -1.13
CA ASP A 138 13.38 -8.21 -1.70
C ASP A 138 11.99 -7.82 -1.20
N ARG A 139 11.17 -7.31 -2.13
CA ARG A 139 9.82 -6.84 -1.79
C ARG A 139 8.91 -7.97 -1.29
N ALA A 140 9.05 -9.18 -1.79
CA ALA A 140 8.27 -10.32 -1.29
C ALA A 140 8.66 -10.65 0.16
N ALA A 141 9.97 -10.65 0.46
CA ALA A 141 10.47 -10.84 1.81
C ALA A 141 10.02 -9.71 2.74
N ALA A 142 10.07 -8.44 2.29
CA ALA A 142 9.59 -7.29 3.06
C ALA A 142 8.10 -7.41 3.41
N ILE A 143 7.26 -7.79 2.45
CA ILE A 143 5.82 -8.00 2.67
C ILE A 143 5.59 -9.12 3.68
N ALA A 144 6.27 -10.26 3.50
CA ALA A 144 6.16 -11.40 4.40
C ALA A 144 6.62 -11.04 5.83
N GLN A 145 7.72 -10.32 5.96
CA GLN A 145 8.25 -9.84 7.24
C GLN A 145 7.28 -8.91 7.94
N ALA A 146 6.76 -7.89 7.24
CA ALA A 146 5.84 -6.91 7.82
C ALA A 146 4.55 -7.58 8.32
N ILE A 147 3.98 -8.50 7.54
CA ILE A 147 2.76 -9.22 7.92
C ILE A 147 3.03 -10.20 9.07
N ALA A 148 4.18 -10.89 9.08
CA ALA A 148 4.54 -11.81 10.15
C ALA A 148 4.74 -11.12 11.51
N GLN A 149 5.28 -9.89 11.50
CA GLN A 149 5.57 -9.10 12.70
C GLN A 149 4.39 -8.28 13.21
N ALA A 150 3.36 -8.08 12.36
CA ALA A 150 2.18 -7.30 12.72
C ALA A 150 1.32 -8.04 13.77
N ASP A 151 0.71 -7.31 14.71
CA ASP A 151 -0.36 -7.83 15.57
C ASP A 151 -1.65 -8.02 14.74
N ALA A 152 -2.55 -8.89 15.20
CA ALA A 152 -3.84 -9.12 14.53
C ALA A 152 -4.69 -7.85 14.40
N ARG A 153 -4.48 -6.86 15.26
CA ARG A 153 -5.16 -5.56 15.24
C ARG A 153 -4.50 -4.54 14.32
N ASP A 154 -3.25 -4.77 13.92
CA ASP A 154 -2.50 -3.83 13.10
C ASP A 154 -3.10 -3.70 11.69
N VAL A 155 -2.79 -2.57 11.06
CA VAL A 155 -3.08 -2.29 9.65
C VAL A 155 -1.74 -2.15 8.93
N VAL A 156 -1.55 -2.91 7.84
CA VAL A 156 -0.33 -2.88 7.02
C VAL A 156 -0.67 -2.28 5.67
N LEU A 157 -0.09 -1.12 5.35
CA LEU A 157 -0.18 -0.51 4.03
C LEU A 157 0.99 -0.99 3.17
N LEU A 158 0.69 -1.58 2.01
CA LEU A 158 1.64 -1.83 0.92
C LEU A 158 1.45 -0.74 -0.12
N ALA A 159 2.42 0.18 -0.23
CA ALA A 159 2.31 1.33 -1.11
C ALA A 159 3.29 1.27 -2.28
N GLY A 160 2.89 1.88 -3.40
CA GLY A 160 3.70 2.10 -4.60
C GLY A 160 3.18 1.36 -5.82
N LYS A 161 3.09 0.03 -5.77
CA LYS A 161 2.74 -0.81 -6.94
C LYS A 161 1.25 -0.88 -7.23
N GLY A 162 0.41 -0.85 -6.21
CA GLY A 162 -1.04 -0.98 -6.39
C GLY A 162 -1.41 -2.23 -7.19
N HIS A 163 -1.93 -2.02 -8.40
CA HIS A 163 -2.37 -3.10 -9.31
C HIS A 163 -1.27 -3.61 -10.26
N GLU A 164 -0.04 -3.11 -10.19
CA GLU A 164 1.05 -3.61 -11.05
C GLU A 164 1.30 -5.09 -10.78
N ASP A 165 1.39 -5.87 -11.86
CA ASP A 165 1.56 -7.32 -11.85
C ASP A 165 2.99 -7.77 -12.20
N TYR A 166 3.95 -6.84 -12.18
CA TYR A 166 5.36 -7.10 -12.45
C TYR A 166 6.29 -6.28 -11.56
N GLN A 167 7.53 -6.72 -11.46
CA GLN A 167 8.66 -5.94 -10.97
C GLN A 167 9.71 -5.82 -12.09
N ASP A 168 10.14 -4.58 -12.36
CA ASP A 168 11.15 -4.25 -13.38
C ASP A 168 12.51 -4.02 -12.68
N ALA A 169 13.46 -4.90 -12.95
CA ALA A 169 14.84 -4.81 -12.46
C ALA A 169 15.80 -5.08 -13.62
N GLN A 170 16.77 -4.19 -13.84
CA GLN A 170 17.77 -4.27 -14.90
C GLN A 170 17.17 -4.44 -16.32
N GLY A 171 16.00 -3.80 -16.57
CA GLY A 171 15.27 -3.90 -17.81
C GLY A 171 14.50 -5.21 -18.00
N HIS A 172 14.49 -6.08 -17.02
CA HIS A 172 13.74 -7.34 -17.04
C HIS A 172 12.50 -7.25 -16.14
N LYS A 173 11.32 -7.41 -16.75
CA LYS A 173 10.05 -7.52 -16.02
C LYS A 173 9.83 -8.97 -15.61
N ARG A 174 9.70 -9.19 -14.32
CA ARG A 174 9.29 -10.48 -13.75
C ARG A 174 7.89 -10.39 -13.15
N PRO A 175 7.04 -11.41 -13.23
CA PRO A 175 5.73 -11.41 -12.58
C PRO A 175 5.87 -11.15 -11.09
N PHE A 176 5.07 -10.22 -10.57
CA PHE A 176 5.04 -9.85 -9.16
C PHE A 176 3.76 -9.09 -8.84
N SER A 177 3.11 -9.40 -7.74
CA SER A 177 1.90 -8.70 -7.31
C SER A 177 1.91 -8.56 -5.78
N ASP A 178 1.79 -7.31 -5.29
CA ASP A 178 1.65 -7.04 -3.86
C ASP A 178 0.47 -7.82 -3.25
N TYR A 179 -0.64 -7.91 -3.98
CA TYR A 179 -1.82 -8.63 -3.52
C TYR A 179 -1.54 -10.13 -3.33
N HIS A 180 -0.91 -10.77 -4.30
CA HIS A 180 -0.61 -12.21 -4.21
C HIS A 180 0.41 -12.51 -3.12
N GLU A 181 1.45 -11.70 -3.00
CA GLU A 181 2.46 -11.84 -1.94
C GLU A 181 1.84 -11.64 -0.54
N ALA A 182 0.99 -10.62 -0.39
CA ALA A 182 0.29 -10.36 0.87
C ALA A 182 -0.70 -11.48 1.22
N ALA A 183 -1.49 -11.97 0.27
CA ALA A 183 -2.43 -13.07 0.48
C ALA A 183 -1.71 -14.33 0.95
N ARG A 184 -0.57 -14.66 0.30
CA ARG A 184 0.28 -15.80 0.68
C ARG A 184 0.87 -15.63 2.08
N ALA A 185 1.35 -14.42 2.42
CA ALA A 185 1.91 -14.13 3.74
C ALA A 185 0.85 -14.20 4.87
N VAL A 186 -0.37 -13.71 4.62
CA VAL A 186 -1.49 -13.81 5.56
C VAL A 186 -1.86 -15.27 5.79
N GLN A 187 -1.95 -16.07 4.73
CA GLN A 187 -2.24 -17.51 4.82
C GLN A 187 -1.16 -18.24 5.62
N ALA A 188 0.12 -18.03 5.31
CA ALA A 188 1.24 -18.66 6.03
C ALA A 188 1.27 -18.27 7.52
N ARG A 189 0.85 -17.04 7.85
CA ARG A 189 0.69 -16.60 9.24
C ARG A 189 -0.49 -17.33 9.92
N GLN A 190 -1.61 -17.48 9.23
CA GLN A 190 -2.78 -18.17 9.75
C GLN A 190 -2.49 -19.63 10.09
N GLU A 191 -1.75 -20.34 9.22
CA GLU A 191 -1.33 -21.72 9.45
C GLU A 191 -0.42 -21.88 10.69
N ARG A 192 0.42 -20.89 10.97
CA ARG A 192 1.29 -20.87 12.17
C ARG A 192 0.57 -20.54 13.47
N THR A 193 -0.59 -19.90 13.40
CA THR A 193 -1.38 -19.47 14.57
C THR A 193 -2.56 -20.41 14.89
N GLN A 194 -2.82 -21.38 14.03
CA GLN A 194 -3.76 -22.47 14.33
C GLN A 194 -3.03 -23.52 15.20
N PRO A 195 -3.62 -23.90 16.36
CA PRO A 195 -3.03 -24.90 17.25
C PRO A 195 -3.00 -26.30 16.66
#